data_77a4aa2c8c63826ae9d11c664372fa0d
#
_entry.id   77a4aa2c8c63826ae9d11c664372fa0d
#
_cell.length_a   1.000
_cell.length_b   1.000
_cell.length_c   1.000
_cell.angle_alpha   90.00
_cell.angle_beta   90.00
_cell.angle_gamma   90.00
#
_symmetry.space_group_name_H-M   'P 1'
#
loop_
_entity.id
_entity.type
_entity.pdbx_description
1 polymer ?
#
loop_
_entity_poly.entity_id
_entity_poly.type
_entity_poly.pdbx_seq_one_letter_code
_entity_poly.pdbx_strand_id
1 'polypeptide(L)'
;MAACNAAYYAARDPFGAAGDFVTAPEISQMFGELVGGWIGDLWVRAGRPRARLVELGPGRGTLMADAQRVLARLPGFGDKVTLALVETSPVLRAAQAGRLSAAWYDDVTDVPGELPLIVVANEFFDALPVRQFDGNGGERGVGAGFAPVTLPAPGTAAGEVCEAATAIAASLCDRLRRRGGAVLVVDYGYAGTAALDSLQALRHHAPANPYADPGESDLTAHVDFSALAVAAGNVRVSGPVPQGVWLTRLGIEARARQLQAGAPPAAAALVAAARVRLTAPTQMGGLFKVMAFSAREWPVPAGFDA
;
A
#
# COMPACT_ATOMS: atom_id res chain seq x y z
N MET A 1 6.56 -9.01 -15.52
CA MET A 1 5.99 -7.99 -14.64
C MET A 1 7.06 -7.02 -14.12
N ALA A 2 8.06 -7.40 -13.31
CA ALA A 2 9.04 -6.47 -12.72
C ALA A 2 9.67 -5.49 -13.72
N ALA A 3 10.24 -5.96 -14.83
CA ALA A 3 10.87 -5.11 -15.84
C ALA A 3 9.88 -4.15 -16.53
N CYS A 4 8.63 -4.61 -16.75
CA CYS A 4 7.58 -3.77 -17.34
C CYS A 4 7.17 -2.65 -16.39
N ASN A 5 6.91 -2.97 -15.12
CA ASN A 5 6.57 -1.98 -14.11
C ASN A 5 7.72 -0.99 -13.86
N ALA A 6 8.96 -1.45 -13.81
CA ALA A 6 10.12 -0.57 -13.69
C ALA A 6 10.19 0.42 -14.86
N ALA A 7 9.98 -0.01 -16.10
CA ALA A 7 9.96 0.86 -17.28
C ALA A 7 8.76 1.82 -17.24
N TYR A 8 7.58 1.33 -16.86
CA TYR A 8 6.35 2.10 -16.79
C TYR A 8 6.46 3.27 -15.79
N TYR A 9 6.86 3.01 -14.54
CA TYR A 9 7.00 4.04 -13.50
C TYR A 9 8.21 4.96 -13.69
N ALA A 10 9.25 4.52 -14.40
CA ALA A 10 10.40 5.38 -14.70
C ALA A 10 10.11 6.45 -15.75
N ALA A 11 9.19 6.16 -16.69
CA ALA A 11 8.95 6.98 -17.87
C ALA A 11 7.89 8.07 -17.67
N ARG A 12 6.96 7.90 -16.71
CA ARG A 12 5.77 8.76 -16.60
C ARG A 12 5.23 8.85 -15.17
N ASP A 13 4.32 9.81 -14.96
CA ASP A 13 3.47 9.92 -13.80
C ASP A 13 2.10 9.31 -14.15
N PRO A 14 1.76 8.09 -13.65
CA PRO A 14 0.55 7.39 -14.04
C PRO A 14 -0.69 7.78 -13.23
N PHE A 15 -0.56 8.65 -12.23
CA PHE A 15 -1.60 8.92 -11.26
C PHE A 15 -2.58 10.02 -11.69
N GLY A 16 -3.83 9.93 -11.17
CA GLY A 16 -4.85 10.97 -11.29
C GLY A 16 -5.69 10.92 -12.56
N ALA A 17 -6.51 11.94 -12.78
CA ALA A 17 -7.49 11.97 -13.88
C ALA A 17 -6.88 11.97 -15.29
N ALA A 18 -5.64 12.40 -15.44
CA ALA A 18 -4.90 12.36 -16.71
C ALA A 18 -4.00 11.12 -16.83
N GLY A 19 -3.94 10.28 -15.80
CA GLY A 19 -3.15 9.05 -15.74
C GLY A 19 -3.97 7.80 -16.06
N ASP A 20 -3.43 6.65 -15.67
CA ASP A 20 -4.04 5.35 -15.95
C ASP A 20 -4.96 4.88 -14.80
N PHE A 21 -4.77 5.39 -13.57
CA PHE A 21 -5.57 5.00 -12.40
C PHE A 21 -5.63 6.09 -11.30
N VAL A 22 -6.56 5.92 -10.36
CA VAL A 22 -6.76 6.83 -9.23
C VAL A 22 -6.73 6.01 -7.94
N THR A 23 -5.71 6.24 -7.13
CA THR A 23 -5.50 5.60 -5.82
C THR A 23 -6.32 6.27 -4.70
N ALA A 24 -6.49 5.59 -3.57
CA ALA A 24 -7.25 6.12 -2.44
C ALA A 24 -6.79 7.52 -1.96
N PRO A 25 -5.48 7.85 -1.88
CA PRO A 25 -5.01 9.19 -1.55
C PRO A 25 -5.43 10.28 -2.55
N GLU A 26 -5.54 9.93 -3.85
CA GLU A 26 -5.93 10.88 -4.90
C GLU A 26 -7.45 11.13 -4.93
N ILE A 27 -8.25 10.27 -4.29
CA ILE A 27 -9.71 10.46 -4.18
C ILE A 27 -10.02 11.54 -3.17
N SER A 28 -9.37 11.52 -1.99
CA SER A 28 -9.67 12.46 -0.91
C SER A 28 -8.58 12.49 0.14
N GLN A 29 -8.27 13.71 0.60
CA GLN A 29 -7.43 13.95 1.78
C GLN A 29 -7.86 13.17 3.04
N MET A 30 -9.14 12.77 3.14
CA MET A 30 -9.63 12.00 4.29
C MET A 30 -8.84 10.72 4.50
N PHE A 31 -8.42 10.05 3.41
CA PHE A 31 -7.65 8.81 3.50
C PHE A 31 -6.29 9.05 4.16
N GLY A 32 -5.48 9.95 3.62
CA GLY A 32 -4.16 10.28 4.18
C GLY A 32 -4.23 10.86 5.60
N GLU A 33 -5.25 11.68 5.89
CA GLU A 33 -5.46 12.22 7.23
C GLU A 33 -5.80 11.15 8.27
N LEU A 34 -6.59 10.14 7.91
CA LEU A 34 -6.91 9.02 8.80
C LEU A 34 -5.70 8.10 8.99
N VAL A 35 -4.91 7.87 7.95
CA VAL A 35 -3.60 7.18 8.07
C VAL A 35 -2.68 7.97 9.00
N GLY A 36 -2.61 9.30 8.86
CA GLY A 36 -1.88 10.17 9.77
C GLY A 36 -2.37 10.07 11.23
N GLY A 37 -3.68 10.03 11.42
CA GLY A 37 -4.31 9.79 12.74
C GLY A 37 -3.91 8.43 13.33
N TRP A 38 -3.93 7.37 12.53
CA TRP A 38 -3.49 6.03 12.91
C TRP A 38 -2.01 5.99 13.33
N ILE A 39 -1.13 6.63 12.54
CA ILE A 39 0.31 6.75 12.86
C ILE A 39 0.49 7.49 14.17
N GLY A 40 -0.21 8.62 14.34
CA GLY A 40 -0.11 9.47 15.53
C GLY A 40 -0.59 8.76 16.79
N ASP A 41 -1.73 8.07 16.73
CA ASP A 41 -2.27 7.27 17.83
C ASP A 41 -1.28 6.18 18.28
N LEU A 42 -0.78 5.41 17.30
CA LEU A 42 0.21 4.35 17.56
C LEU A 42 1.47 4.92 18.23
N TRP A 43 2.03 6.01 17.70
CA TRP A 43 3.24 6.64 18.21
C TRP A 43 3.05 7.21 19.63
N VAL A 44 1.91 7.85 19.89
CA VAL A 44 1.59 8.40 21.23
C VAL A 44 1.46 7.27 22.25
N ARG A 45 0.69 6.21 21.92
CA ARG A 45 0.52 5.05 22.81
C ARG A 45 1.81 4.25 23.02
N ALA A 46 2.73 4.29 22.05
CA ALA A 46 4.07 3.70 22.20
C ALA A 46 5.03 4.55 23.07
N GLY A 47 4.57 5.63 23.68
CA GLY A 47 5.39 6.50 24.54
C GLY A 47 6.20 7.57 23.81
N ARG A 48 5.83 7.89 22.57
CA ARG A 48 6.47 8.93 21.74
C ARG A 48 7.98 8.70 21.53
N PRO A 49 8.40 7.53 21.07
CA PRO A 49 9.82 7.22 20.86
C PRO A 49 10.39 8.04 19.70
N ARG A 50 11.72 8.12 19.61
CA ARG A 50 12.37 8.42 18.33
C ARG A 50 12.05 7.28 17.37
N ALA A 51 11.61 7.59 16.15
CA ALA A 51 11.18 6.59 15.18
C ALA A 51 11.45 7.07 13.75
N ARG A 52 11.35 6.15 12.80
CA ARG A 52 11.37 6.46 11.38
C ARG A 52 9.99 6.12 10.79
N LEU A 53 9.36 7.10 10.18
CA LEU A 53 8.18 6.93 9.36
C LEU A 53 8.64 6.61 7.94
N VAL A 54 8.13 5.53 7.37
CA VAL A 54 8.52 5.07 6.03
C VAL A 54 7.27 4.88 5.18
N GLU A 55 7.29 5.35 3.96
CA GLU A 55 6.28 5.01 2.96
C GLU A 55 6.94 4.24 1.82
N LEU A 56 6.35 3.09 1.46
CA LEU A 56 6.77 2.27 0.32
C LEU A 56 5.90 2.63 -0.89
N GLY A 57 6.52 2.99 -2.01
CA GLY A 57 5.81 3.38 -3.21
C GLY A 57 4.91 4.60 -3.02
N PRO A 58 5.42 5.76 -2.59
CA PRO A 58 4.59 6.91 -2.19
C PRO A 58 3.88 7.61 -3.36
N GLY A 59 4.07 7.17 -4.60
CA GLY A 59 3.52 7.80 -5.77
C GLY A 59 3.86 9.30 -5.83
N ARG A 60 2.87 10.17 -5.92
CA ARG A 60 3.08 11.64 -5.87
C ARG A 60 3.34 12.19 -4.47
N GLY A 61 3.37 11.35 -3.44
CA GLY A 61 3.51 11.76 -2.04
C GLY A 61 2.25 12.34 -1.41
N THR A 62 1.09 12.16 -2.04
CA THR A 62 -0.19 12.74 -1.61
C THR A 62 -0.62 12.20 -0.25
N LEU A 63 -0.55 10.88 -0.04
CA LEU A 63 -0.89 10.24 1.23
C LEU A 63 -0.07 10.85 2.38
N MET A 64 1.25 10.86 2.22
CA MET A 64 2.14 11.32 3.29
C MET A 64 2.03 12.82 3.53
N ALA A 65 1.78 13.63 2.50
CA ALA A 65 1.52 15.06 2.67
C ALA A 65 0.27 15.30 3.51
N ASP A 66 -0.81 14.54 3.26
CA ASP A 66 -2.04 14.62 4.04
C ASP A 66 -1.84 14.10 5.47
N ALA A 67 -1.12 13.00 5.64
CA ALA A 67 -0.78 12.45 6.95
C ALA A 67 0.05 13.45 7.78
N GLN A 68 1.05 14.08 7.17
CA GLN A 68 1.91 15.06 7.86
C GLN A 68 1.15 16.28 8.36
N ARG A 69 0.08 16.74 7.68
CA ARG A 69 -0.75 17.84 8.19
C ARG A 69 -1.43 17.51 9.53
N VAL A 70 -1.76 16.23 9.74
CA VAL A 70 -2.30 15.75 11.03
C VAL A 70 -1.17 15.58 12.05
N LEU A 71 -0.08 14.92 11.66
CA LEU A 71 1.05 14.62 12.52
C LEU A 71 1.79 15.86 13.03
N ALA A 72 1.84 16.93 12.24
CA ALA A 72 2.40 18.21 12.64
C ALA A 72 1.69 18.87 13.84
N ARG A 73 0.45 18.46 14.13
CA ARG A 73 -0.31 18.93 15.30
C ARG A 73 0.04 18.18 16.58
N LEU A 74 0.82 17.08 16.49
CA LEU A 74 1.23 16.30 17.65
C LEU A 74 2.52 16.87 18.24
N PRO A 75 2.51 17.31 19.52
CA PRO A 75 3.68 17.88 20.15
C PRO A 75 4.88 16.90 20.14
N GLY A 76 6.00 17.36 19.57
CA GLY A 76 7.26 16.66 19.51
C GLY A 76 7.35 15.57 18.44
N PHE A 77 6.34 15.41 17.57
CA PHE A 77 6.40 14.41 16.50
C PHE A 77 7.52 14.75 15.50
N GLY A 78 7.53 15.99 14.98
CA GLY A 78 8.54 16.42 14.00
C GLY A 78 9.98 16.41 14.51
N ASP A 79 10.18 16.56 15.84
CA ASP A 79 11.51 16.52 16.44
C ASP A 79 12.05 15.09 16.62
N LYS A 80 11.16 14.10 16.69
CA LYS A 80 11.49 12.71 17.03
C LYS A 80 11.33 11.73 15.89
N VAL A 81 10.53 12.07 14.88
CA VAL A 81 10.21 11.17 13.77
C VAL A 81 10.73 11.75 12.47
N THR A 82 11.60 10.99 11.80
CA THR A 82 12.12 11.33 10.47
C THR A 82 11.36 10.60 9.39
N LEU A 83 11.13 11.24 8.25
CA LEU A 83 10.47 10.64 7.09
C LEU A 83 11.48 10.04 6.13
N ALA A 84 11.21 8.82 5.68
CA ALA A 84 11.90 8.14 4.60
C ALA A 84 10.88 7.67 3.56
N LEU A 85 11.23 7.77 2.28
CA LEU A 85 10.41 7.33 1.16
C LEU A 85 11.20 6.30 0.36
N VAL A 86 10.58 5.15 0.06
CA VAL A 86 11.16 4.14 -0.82
C VAL A 86 10.52 4.27 -2.19
N GLU A 87 11.27 4.83 -3.12
CA GLU A 87 10.81 5.18 -4.47
C GLU A 87 11.98 5.08 -5.45
N THR A 88 11.78 4.39 -6.56
CA THR A 88 12.82 4.22 -7.60
C THR A 88 12.66 5.20 -8.77
N SER A 89 11.45 5.73 -9.00
CA SER A 89 11.17 6.65 -10.09
C SER A 89 11.74 8.06 -9.83
N PRO A 90 12.65 8.58 -10.65
CA PRO A 90 13.15 9.94 -10.50
C PRO A 90 12.07 10.99 -10.73
N VAL A 91 11.08 10.70 -11.59
CA VAL A 91 9.95 11.59 -11.85
C VAL A 91 9.08 11.74 -10.60
N LEU A 92 8.76 10.63 -9.95
CA LEU A 92 7.96 10.65 -8.72
C LEU A 92 8.74 11.25 -7.54
N ARG A 93 10.05 10.97 -7.41
CA ARG A 93 10.90 11.65 -6.41
C ARG A 93 10.88 13.17 -6.54
N ALA A 94 10.94 13.68 -7.78
CA ALA A 94 10.85 15.12 -8.02
C ALA A 94 9.49 15.70 -7.58
N ALA A 95 8.39 15.00 -7.85
CA ALA A 95 7.05 15.40 -7.39
C ALA A 95 6.94 15.37 -5.86
N GLN A 96 7.49 14.35 -5.22
CA GLN A 96 7.52 14.19 -3.76
C GLN A 96 8.35 15.29 -3.09
N ALA A 97 9.53 15.63 -3.63
CA ALA A 97 10.41 16.66 -3.09
C ALA A 97 9.77 18.06 -3.11
N GLY A 98 8.82 18.31 -4.01
CA GLY A 98 8.03 19.53 -4.02
C GLY A 98 7.00 19.66 -2.88
N ARG A 99 6.72 18.55 -2.17
CA ARG A 99 5.66 18.46 -1.14
C ARG A 99 6.18 18.05 0.23
N LEU A 100 7.25 17.26 0.28
CA LEU A 100 7.73 16.55 1.47
C LEU A 100 9.20 16.84 1.72
N SER A 101 9.59 16.92 2.97
CA SER A 101 10.99 16.88 3.40
C SER A 101 11.28 15.47 3.90
N ALA A 102 12.03 14.69 3.12
CA ALA A 102 12.26 13.28 3.37
C ALA A 102 13.68 12.86 2.97
N ALA A 103 14.09 11.66 3.36
CA ALA A 103 15.20 10.94 2.75
C ALA A 103 14.63 9.90 1.77
N TRP A 104 15.26 9.73 0.59
CA TRP A 104 14.83 8.77 -0.43
C TRP A 104 15.78 7.58 -0.48
N TYR A 105 15.21 6.39 -0.69
CA TYR A 105 15.90 5.13 -0.82
C TYR A 105 15.36 4.36 -2.03
N ASP A 106 16.19 3.53 -2.64
CA ASP A 106 15.79 2.67 -3.76
C ASP A 106 15.12 1.38 -3.26
N ASP A 107 15.55 0.90 -2.12
CA ASP A 107 15.03 -0.33 -1.50
C ASP A 107 14.76 -0.12 -0.01
N VAL A 108 13.81 -0.89 0.53
CA VAL A 108 13.47 -0.84 1.95
C VAL A 108 14.61 -1.31 2.84
N THR A 109 15.51 -2.14 2.33
CA THR A 109 16.70 -2.61 3.05
C THR A 109 17.75 -1.53 3.25
N ASP A 110 17.76 -0.50 2.39
CA ASP A 110 18.66 0.65 2.49
C ASP A 110 18.24 1.66 3.56
N VAL A 111 16.98 1.59 3.98
CA VAL A 111 16.46 2.45 5.06
C VAL A 111 17.17 2.09 6.37
N PRO A 112 17.86 3.04 7.05
CA PRO A 112 18.61 2.78 8.27
C PRO A 112 17.76 2.12 9.36
N GLY A 113 18.31 1.10 10.02
CA GLY A 113 17.59 0.16 10.89
C GLY A 113 17.75 0.36 12.39
N GLU A 114 18.30 1.49 12.86
CA GLU A 114 18.63 1.71 14.29
C GLU A 114 17.39 2.08 15.13
N LEU A 115 16.41 2.68 14.50
CA LEU A 115 15.18 3.17 15.15
C LEU A 115 13.98 2.24 14.90
N PRO A 116 12.98 2.30 15.77
CA PRO A 116 11.66 1.75 15.47
C PRO A 116 11.12 2.26 14.15
N LEU A 117 10.41 1.39 13.40
CA LEU A 117 9.81 1.74 12.12
C LEU A 117 8.29 1.85 12.22
N ILE A 118 7.73 2.90 11.65
CA ILE A 118 6.31 2.98 11.32
C ILE A 118 6.22 3.03 9.80
N VAL A 119 5.75 1.95 9.18
CA VAL A 119 5.77 1.77 7.73
C VAL A 119 4.33 1.83 7.20
N VAL A 120 4.15 2.52 6.08
CA VAL A 120 2.90 2.50 5.29
C VAL A 120 3.22 1.96 3.90
N ALA A 121 2.46 0.97 3.47
CA ALA A 121 2.47 0.41 2.13
C ALA A 121 1.03 0.44 1.61
N ASN A 122 0.73 1.41 0.76
CA ASN A 122 -0.58 1.56 0.13
C ASN A 122 -0.45 1.33 -1.36
N GLU A 123 -1.16 0.33 -1.89
CA GLU A 123 -1.08 -0.05 -3.30
C GLU A 123 0.39 -0.22 -3.74
N PHE A 124 1.13 -1.05 -2.98
CA PHE A 124 2.55 -1.32 -3.19
C PHE A 124 2.80 -2.79 -3.52
N PHE A 125 2.15 -3.69 -2.80
CA PHE A 125 2.38 -5.12 -2.95
C PHE A 125 1.74 -5.68 -4.22
N ASP A 126 0.67 -5.09 -4.72
CA ASP A 126 0.00 -5.45 -5.95
C ASP A 126 0.87 -5.25 -7.21
N ALA A 127 1.80 -4.29 -7.17
CA ALA A 127 2.74 -4.01 -8.25
C ALA A 127 3.94 -4.97 -8.29
N LEU A 128 4.12 -5.82 -7.28
CA LEU A 128 5.22 -6.77 -7.20
C LEU A 128 5.00 -7.98 -8.12
N PRO A 129 6.09 -8.57 -8.66
CA PRO A 129 5.98 -9.65 -9.64
C PRO A 129 5.41 -10.93 -9.02
N VAL A 130 4.40 -11.51 -9.67
CA VAL A 130 3.81 -12.80 -9.31
C VAL A 130 4.27 -13.90 -10.26
N ARG A 131 4.35 -15.12 -9.73
CA ARG A 131 4.44 -16.38 -10.49
C ARG A 131 3.08 -17.05 -10.45
N GLN A 132 2.64 -17.62 -11.58
CA GLN A 132 1.33 -18.24 -11.72
C GLN A 132 1.49 -19.70 -12.12
N PHE A 133 0.90 -20.63 -11.35
CA PHE A 133 1.00 -22.07 -11.52
C PHE A 133 -0.36 -22.69 -11.83
N ASP A 134 -0.42 -23.63 -12.78
CA ASP A 134 -1.65 -24.28 -13.22
C ASP A 134 -2.04 -25.53 -12.40
N GLY A 135 -1.15 -25.99 -11.51
CA GLY A 135 -1.33 -27.20 -10.70
C GLY A 135 -1.12 -28.52 -11.46
N ASN A 136 -0.88 -28.47 -12.77
CA ASN A 136 -0.64 -29.62 -13.64
C ASN A 136 0.83 -29.76 -14.04
N GLY A 137 1.71 -29.05 -13.34
CA GLY A 137 3.14 -29.05 -13.60
C GLY A 137 3.60 -27.93 -14.54
N GLY A 138 2.79 -26.89 -14.73
CA GLY A 138 3.08 -25.73 -15.55
C GLY A 138 3.12 -24.43 -14.76
N GLU A 139 4.05 -23.54 -15.14
CA GLU A 139 4.12 -22.13 -14.72
C GLU A 139 3.89 -21.26 -15.96
N ARG A 140 3.05 -20.23 -15.81
CA ARG A 140 2.85 -19.23 -16.86
C ARG A 140 4.07 -18.33 -16.98
N GLY A 141 4.72 -18.38 -18.12
CA GLY A 141 5.88 -17.56 -18.46
C GLY A 141 5.63 -16.65 -19.65
N VAL A 142 6.65 -15.90 -20.04
CA VAL A 142 6.65 -15.04 -21.21
C VAL A 142 7.80 -15.45 -22.12
N GLY A 143 7.47 -15.82 -23.35
CA GLY A 143 8.41 -16.23 -24.38
C GLY A 143 8.84 -15.10 -25.30
N ALA A 144 9.43 -15.47 -26.43
CA ALA A 144 9.84 -14.52 -27.47
C ALA A 144 8.63 -13.76 -28.00
N GLY A 145 8.80 -12.45 -28.24
CA GLY A 145 7.73 -11.57 -28.69
C GLY A 145 6.64 -11.33 -27.65
N PHE A 146 6.94 -11.56 -26.38
CA PHE A 146 6.02 -11.43 -25.23
C PHE A 146 4.81 -12.37 -25.27
N ALA A 147 4.85 -13.43 -26.09
CA ALA A 147 3.80 -14.42 -26.11
C ALA A 147 3.77 -15.22 -24.78
N PRO A 148 2.58 -15.48 -24.21
CA PRO A 148 2.48 -16.34 -23.04
C PRO A 148 2.92 -17.78 -23.40
N VAL A 149 3.70 -18.39 -22.52
CA VAL A 149 4.20 -19.77 -22.64
C VAL A 149 3.99 -20.50 -21.32
N THR A 150 3.99 -21.85 -21.38
CA THR A 150 4.00 -22.68 -20.19
C THR A 150 5.41 -23.22 -19.97
N LEU A 151 5.97 -22.96 -18.79
CA LEU A 151 7.25 -23.47 -18.35
C LEU A 151 7.04 -24.68 -17.44
N PRO A 152 7.94 -25.69 -17.45
CA PRO A 152 7.83 -26.83 -16.54
C PRO A 152 7.95 -26.40 -15.06
N ALA A 153 6.99 -26.79 -14.25
CA ALA A 153 6.96 -26.56 -12.79
C ALA A 153 6.36 -27.79 -12.06
N PRO A 154 7.02 -28.95 -12.12
CA PRO A 154 6.47 -30.19 -11.57
C PRO A 154 6.31 -30.10 -10.05
N GLY A 155 5.19 -30.64 -9.55
CA GLY A 155 4.91 -30.71 -8.11
C GLY A 155 4.44 -29.41 -7.47
N THR A 156 4.20 -28.35 -8.24
CA THR A 156 3.68 -27.07 -7.73
C THR A 156 2.15 -27.08 -7.76
N ALA A 157 1.52 -26.67 -6.66
CA ALA A 157 0.07 -26.49 -6.59
C ALA A 157 -0.39 -25.30 -7.45
N ALA A 158 -1.64 -25.35 -7.93
CA ALA A 158 -2.25 -24.23 -8.64
C ALA A 158 -2.32 -22.99 -7.74
N GLY A 159 -2.06 -21.82 -8.31
CA GLY A 159 -2.18 -20.55 -7.62
C GLY A 159 -1.14 -19.54 -8.04
N GLU A 160 -1.14 -18.41 -7.33
CA GLU A 160 -0.19 -17.32 -7.51
C GLU A 160 0.74 -17.22 -6.31
N VAL A 161 2.01 -16.91 -6.58
CA VAL A 161 3.04 -16.71 -5.54
C VAL A 161 3.79 -15.42 -5.83
N CYS A 162 3.84 -14.51 -4.86
CA CYS A 162 4.66 -13.31 -4.88
C CYS A 162 5.80 -13.45 -3.87
N GLU A 163 6.94 -14.00 -4.30
CA GLU A 163 8.12 -14.18 -3.44
C GLU A 163 8.67 -12.85 -2.92
N ALA A 164 8.62 -11.81 -3.74
CA ALA A 164 9.07 -10.47 -3.34
C ALA A 164 8.22 -9.90 -2.20
N ALA A 165 6.89 -10.07 -2.25
CA ALA A 165 5.98 -9.60 -1.21
C ALA A 165 6.26 -10.28 0.14
N THR A 166 6.40 -11.60 0.15
CA THR A 166 6.71 -12.36 1.37
C THR A 166 8.10 -12.05 1.91
N ALA A 167 9.09 -11.84 1.06
CA ALA A 167 10.45 -11.45 1.46
C ALA A 167 10.47 -10.06 2.11
N ILE A 168 9.79 -9.06 1.51
CA ILE A 168 9.67 -7.72 2.07
C ILE A 168 8.94 -7.76 3.41
N ALA A 169 7.80 -8.45 3.49
CA ALA A 169 7.04 -8.60 4.74
C ALA A 169 7.89 -9.25 5.85
N ALA A 170 8.61 -10.33 5.55
CA ALA A 170 9.50 -11.00 6.49
C ALA A 170 10.62 -10.07 6.97
N SER A 171 11.28 -9.34 6.06
CA SER A 171 12.34 -8.39 6.38
C SER A 171 11.85 -7.26 7.29
N LEU A 172 10.70 -6.65 6.97
CA LEU A 172 10.09 -5.62 7.79
C LEU A 172 9.73 -6.16 9.18
N CYS A 173 9.08 -7.32 9.27
CA CYS A 173 8.70 -7.92 10.53
C CYS A 173 9.91 -8.33 11.38
N ASP A 174 11.01 -8.75 10.76
CA ASP A 174 12.27 -9.00 11.46
C ASP A 174 12.83 -7.70 12.09
N ARG A 175 12.74 -6.57 11.40
CA ARG A 175 13.11 -5.26 11.95
C ARG A 175 12.19 -4.83 13.09
N LEU A 176 10.85 -5.06 12.97
CA LEU A 176 9.91 -4.79 14.06
C LEU A 176 10.25 -5.60 15.32
N ARG A 177 10.59 -6.89 15.19
CA ARG A 177 10.99 -7.73 16.33
C ARG A 177 12.24 -7.21 17.05
N ARG A 178 13.18 -6.63 16.31
CA ARG A 178 14.45 -6.15 16.87
C ARG A 178 14.37 -4.74 17.44
N ARG A 179 13.52 -3.87 16.90
CA ARG A 179 13.55 -2.43 17.18
C ARG A 179 12.19 -1.85 17.58
N GLY A 180 11.14 -2.62 17.44
CA GLY A 180 9.77 -2.11 17.62
C GLY A 180 9.22 -1.43 16.38
N GLY A 181 7.95 -1.05 16.45
CA GLY A 181 7.25 -0.38 15.37
C GLY A 181 6.04 -1.13 14.85
N ALA A 182 5.53 -0.68 13.72
CA ALA A 182 4.42 -1.30 13.01
C ALA A 182 4.49 -1.06 11.50
N VAL A 183 3.84 -1.92 10.73
CA VAL A 183 3.61 -1.81 9.28
C VAL A 183 2.11 -1.80 9.05
N LEU A 184 1.63 -0.86 8.24
CA LEU A 184 0.29 -0.81 7.70
C LEU A 184 0.35 -1.18 6.22
N VAL A 185 -0.43 -2.18 5.82
CA VAL A 185 -0.61 -2.60 4.42
C VAL A 185 -2.04 -2.33 4.02
N VAL A 186 -2.24 -1.56 2.96
CA VAL A 186 -3.54 -1.32 2.33
C VAL A 186 -3.42 -1.68 0.87
N ASP A 187 -4.13 -2.71 0.45
CA ASP A 187 -4.04 -3.20 -0.91
C ASP A 187 -5.29 -4.00 -1.30
N TYR A 188 -5.51 -4.25 -2.57
CA TYR A 188 -6.59 -5.15 -2.98
C TYR A 188 -6.08 -6.59 -3.11
N GLY A 189 -6.92 -7.52 -2.69
CA GLY A 189 -6.52 -8.91 -2.63
C GLY A 189 -7.45 -9.78 -1.82
N TYR A 190 -6.93 -10.93 -1.42
CA TYR A 190 -7.69 -11.99 -0.77
C TYR A 190 -6.98 -12.51 0.49
N ALA A 191 -7.76 -13.20 1.33
CA ALA A 191 -7.27 -14.02 2.42
C ALA A 191 -7.97 -15.38 2.35
N GLY A 192 -7.22 -16.46 2.42
CA GLY A 192 -7.75 -17.83 2.32
C GLY A 192 -7.55 -18.43 0.94
N THR A 193 -8.64 -18.65 0.18
CA THR A 193 -8.54 -19.31 -1.12
C THR A 193 -7.73 -18.48 -2.12
N ALA A 194 -6.67 -19.07 -2.67
CA ALA A 194 -5.77 -18.43 -3.59
C ALA A 194 -6.48 -18.02 -4.90
N ALA A 195 -6.16 -16.85 -5.41
CA ALA A 195 -6.46 -16.49 -6.79
C ALA A 195 -5.62 -17.37 -7.73
N LEU A 196 -6.21 -17.80 -8.83
CA LEU A 196 -5.52 -18.60 -9.84
C LEU A 196 -4.97 -17.76 -10.99
N ASP A 197 -5.57 -16.60 -11.23
CA ASP A 197 -5.22 -15.68 -12.31
C ASP A 197 -5.73 -14.27 -11.97
N SER A 198 -4.94 -13.54 -11.21
CA SER A 198 -5.26 -12.16 -10.84
C SER A 198 -4.41 -11.12 -11.56
N LEU A 199 -3.44 -11.57 -12.40
CA LEU A 199 -2.62 -10.66 -13.19
C LEU A 199 -3.48 -9.85 -14.15
N GLN A 200 -3.41 -8.54 -14.03
CA GLN A 200 -4.17 -7.60 -14.85
C GLN A 200 -3.28 -6.45 -15.32
N ALA A 201 -3.74 -5.78 -16.36
CA ALA A 201 -3.12 -4.57 -16.88
C ALA A 201 -4.17 -3.46 -16.96
N LEU A 202 -3.78 -2.25 -16.59
CA LEU A 202 -4.59 -1.04 -16.76
C LEU A 202 -3.87 -0.03 -17.65
N ARG A 203 -4.62 0.58 -18.58
CA ARG A 203 -4.15 1.68 -19.42
C ARG A 203 -5.31 2.61 -19.72
N HIS A 204 -5.14 3.91 -19.49
CA HIS A 204 -6.19 4.93 -19.69
C HIS A 204 -7.52 4.58 -18.99
N HIS A 205 -7.45 4.14 -17.73
CA HIS A 205 -8.59 3.71 -16.90
C HIS A 205 -9.38 2.51 -17.48
N ALA A 206 -8.82 1.76 -18.41
CA ALA A 206 -9.45 0.58 -19.01
C ALA A 206 -8.57 -0.66 -18.88
N PRO A 207 -9.17 -1.86 -18.76
CA PRO A 207 -8.43 -3.10 -18.81
C PRO A 207 -7.68 -3.25 -20.13
N ALA A 208 -6.42 -3.70 -20.04
CA ALA A 208 -5.54 -3.97 -21.16
C ALA A 208 -5.03 -5.42 -21.13
N ASN A 209 -4.43 -5.88 -22.21
CA ASN A 209 -3.80 -7.20 -22.23
C ASN A 209 -2.42 -7.12 -21.54
N PRO A 210 -2.16 -7.87 -20.45
CA PRO A 210 -0.89 -7.81 -19.73
C PRO A 210 0.33 -8.30 -20.53
N TYR A 211 0.11 -8.93 -21.69
CA TYR A 211 1.16 -9.42 -22.59
C TYR A 211 1.37 -8.51 -23.82
N ALA A 212 0.59 -7.45 -23.96
CA ALA A 212 0.76 -6.48 -25.03
C ALA A 212 1.55 -5.25 -24.54
N ASP A 213 2.28 -4.61 -25.44
CA ASP A 213 2.97 -3.33 -25.25
C ASP A 213 3.72 -3.25 -23.91
N PRO A 214 4.80 -4.05 -23.70
CA PRO A 214 5.52 -4.12 -22.42
C PRO A 214 6.05 -2.77 -21.95
N GLY A 215 5.73 -2.39 -20.70
CA GLY A 215 6.08 -1.10 -20.12
C GLY A 215 5.12 0.04 -20.47
N GLU A 216 4.03 -0.22 -21.20
CA GLU A 216 3.04 0.78 -21.56
C GLU A 216 1.76 0.73 -20.68
N SER A 217 1.63 -0.29 -19.84
CA SER A 217 0.49 -0.50 -18.95
C SER A 217 0.95 -0.74 -17.52
N ASP A 218 0.14 -0.35 -16.55
CA ASP A 218 0.31 -0.74 -15.17
C ASP A 218 -0.05 -2.22 -15.01
N LEU A 219 0.90 -3.03 -14.53
CA LEU A 219 0.69 -4.46 -14.30
C LEU A 219 0.55 -4.71 -12.80
N THR A 220 -0.59 -5.26 -12.41
CA THR A 220 -0.89 -5.55 -11.01
C THR A 220 -1.44 -6.96 -10.82
N ALA A 221 -1.35 -7.47 -9.59
CA ALA A 221 -1.95 -8.73 -9.19
C ALA A 221 -2.54 -8.62 -7.79
N HIS A 222 -3.50 -9.48 -7.44
CA HIS A 222 -4.09 -9.46 -6.10
C HIS A 222 -3.09 -9.91 -5.04
N VAL A 223 -3.05 -9.17 -3.93
CA VAL A 223 -2.19 -9.49 -2.80
C VAL A 223 -2.76 -10.66 -1.99
N ASP A 224 -1.92 -11.67 -1.74
CA ASP A 224 -2.24 -12.75 -0.80
C ASP A 224 -1.90 -12.32 0.64
N PHE A 225 -2.91 -11.82 1.35
CA PHE A 225 -2.76 -11.40 2.75
C PHE A 225 -2.49 -12.58 3.69
N SER A 226 -2.87 -13.82 3.32
CA SER A 226 -2.53 -15.00 4.11
C SER A 226 -1.04 -15.31 4.02
N ALA A 227 -0.45 -15.20 2.82
CA ALA A 227 0.98 -15.37 2.63
C ALA A 227 1.79 -14.29 3.38
N LEU A 228 1.33 -13.02 3.36
CA LEU A 228 1.96 -11.95 4.14
C LEU A 228 1.89 -12.23 5.65
N ALA A 229 0.74 -12.70 6.15
CA ALA A 229 0.57 -13.07 7.56
C ALA A 229 1.51 -14.20 7.99
N VAL A 230 1.68 -15.22 7.16
CA VAL A 230 2.63 -16.31 7.40
C VAL A 230 4.07 -15.80 7.39
N ALA A 231 4.43 -14.96 6.42
CA ALA A 231 5.77 -14.37 6.30
C ALA A 231 6.12 -13.44 7.48
N ALA A 232 5.13 -12.84 8.12
CA ALA A 232 5.30 -11.94 9.26
C ALA A 232 5.94 -12.65 10.48
N GLY A 233 5.78 -13.96 10.62
CA GLY A 233 6.39 -14.74 11.68
C GLY A 233 5.91 -14.32 13.08
N ASN A 234 6.84 -14.10 14.00
CA ASN A 234 6.52 -13.89 15.41
C ASN A 234 6.30 -12.40 15.78
N VAL A 235 5.50 -11.68 15.01
CA VAL A 235 4.96 -10.37 15.36
C VAL A 235 3.44 -10.47 15.56
N ARG A 236 2.80 -9.39 16.04
CA ARG A 236 1.33 -9.33 16.06
C ARG A 236 0.84 -9.03 14.66
N VAL A 237 -0.10 -9.84 14.17
CA VAL A 237 -0.85 -9.62 12.93
C VAL A 237 -2.25 -9.17 13.29
N SER A 238 -2.71 -8.08 12.71
CA SER A 238 -4.05 -7.53 12.86
C SER A 238 -4.72 -7.43 11.48
N GLY A 239 -5.91 -7.96 11.33
CA GLY A 239 -6.58 -8.08 10.02
C GLY A 239 -6.23 -9.36 9.26
N PRO A 240 -6.50 -9.44 7.93
CA PRO A 240 -7.03 -8.34 7.14
C PRO A 240 -8.49 -8.03 7.43
N VAL A 241 -8.84 -6.75 7.33
CA VAL A 241 -10.22 -6.28 7.37
C VAL A 241 -10.53 -5.49 6.10
N PRO A 242 -11.80 -5.41 5.63
CA PRO A 242 -12.16 -4.54 4.53
C PRO A 242 -11.81 -3.08 4.81
N GLN A 243 -11.27 -2.36 3.82
CA GLN A 243 -10.89 -0.95 3.95
C GLN A 243 -12.03 -0.07 4.47
N GLY A 244 -13.25 -0.27 3.98
CA GLY A 244 -14.41 0.50 4.42
C GLY A 244 -14.71 0.32 5.90
N VAL A 245 -14.55 -0.90 6.44
CA VAL A 245 -14.69 -1.20 7.86
C VAL A 245 -13.60 -0.48 8.67
N TRP A 246 -12.33 -0.58 8.23
CA TRP A 246 -11.20 0.05 8.91
C TRP A 246 -11.34 1.58 8.95
N LEU A 247 -11.63 2.22 7.81
CA LEU A 247 -11.83 3.67 7.73
C LEU A 247 -13.01 4.14 8.58
N THR A 248 -14.10 3.35 8.64
CA THR A 248 -15.26 3.66 9.49
C THR A 248 -14.89 3.65 10.97
N ARG A 249 -14.11 2.64 11.40
CA ARG A 249 -13.60 2.54 12.77
C ARG A 249 -12.63 3.68 13.13
N LEU A 250 -11.87 4.17 12.16
CA LEU A 250 -11.00 5.35 12.33
C LEU A 250 -11.76 6.68 12.30
N GLY A 251 -13.06 6.68 11.98
CA GLY A 251 -13.90 7.87 12.06
C GLY A 251 -14.03 8.67 10.76
N ILE A 252 -13.95 8.03 9.58
CA ILE A 252 -14.13 8.71 8.28
C ILE A 252 -15.45 9.46 8.20
N GLU A 253 -16.52 8.96 8.83
CA GLU A 253 -17.82 9.63 8.88
C GLU A 253 -17.76 10.98 9.60
N ALA A 254 -17.06 11.01 10.75
CA ALA A 254 -16.88 12.25 11.50
C ALA A 254 -16.03 13.25 10.70
N ARG A 255 -14.97 12.76 10.03
CA ARG A 255 -14.11 13.62 9.21
C ARG A 255 -14.85 14.16 7.98
N ALA A 256 -15.65 13.34 7.31
CA ALA A 256 -16.48 13.78 6.19
C ALA A 256 -17.45 14.91 6.62
N ARG A 257 -18.16 14.72 7.75
CA ARG A 257 -19.04 15.79 8.29
C ARG A 257 -18.30 17.09 8.58
N GLN A 258 -17.08 17.02 9.13
CA GLN A 258 -16.26 18.21 9.38
C GLN A 258 -15.89 18.95 8.09
N LEU A 259 -15.52 18.20 7.03
CA LEU A 259 -15.18 18.79 5.73
C LEU A 259 -16.40 19.37 5.01
N GLN A 260 -17.57 18.80 5.22
CA GLN A 260 -18.83 19.29 4.65
C GLN A 260 -19.37 20.53 5.39
N ALA A 261 -19.04 20.67 6.67
CA ALA A 261 -19.51 21.78 7.49
C ALA A 261 -18.98 23.12 6.96
N GLY A 262 -19.88 23.98 6.48
CA GLY A 262 -19.55 25.27 5.88
C GLY A 262 -18.99 25.21 4.45
N ALA A 263 -18.88 24.04 3.83
CA ALA A 263 -18.47 23.91 2.43
C ALA A 263 -19.62 24.28 1.46
N PRO A 264 -19.31 24.84 0.27
CA PRO A 264 -20.30 25.01 -0.78
C PRO A 264 -20.95 23.66 -1.16
N PRO A 265 -22.23 23.65 -1.60
CA PRO A 265 -22.97 22.40 -1.89
C PRO A 265 -22.23 21.43 -2.84
N ALA A 266 -21.56 21.96 -3.87
CA ALA A 266 -20.79 21.13 -4.81
C ALA A 266 -19.58 20.47 -4.13
N ALA A 267 -18.84 21.19 -3.28
CA ALA A 267 -17.71 20.64 -2.53
C ALA A 267 -18.17 19.62 -1.48
N ALA A 268 -19.28 19.90 -0.79
CA ALA A 268 -19.88 18.94 0.14
C ALA A 268 -20.31 17.63 -0.56
N ALA A 269 -20.87 17.71 -1.76
CA ALA A 269 -21.24 16.57 -2.56
C ALA A 269 -20.00 15.73 -2.98
N LEU A 270 -18.89 16.37 -3.35
CA LEU A 270 -17.64 15.67 -3.67
C LEU A 270 -17.08 14.92 -2.46
N VAL A 271 -17.10 15.52 -1.28
CA VAL A 271 -16.69 14.85 -0.02
C VAL A 271 -17.58 13.62 0.24
N ALA A 272 -18.90 13.75 0.05
CA ALA A 272 -19.83 12.62 0.22
C ALA A 272 -19.53 11.49 -0.77
N ALA A 273 -19.33 11.81 -2.04
CA ALA A 273 -19.00 10.84 -3.09
C ALA A 273 -17.66 10.14 -2.81
N ALA A 274 -16.63 10.90 -2.43
CA ALA A 274 -15.31 10.36 -2.07
C ALA A 274 -15.40 9.40 -0.87
N ARG A 275 -16.15 9.76 0.18
CA ARG A 275 -16.40 8.87 1.31
C ARG A 275 -17.05 7.56 0.87
N VAL A 276 -18.10 7.63 0.05
CA VAL A 276 -18.78 6.43 -0.47
C VAL A 276 -17.80 5.57 -1.27
N ARG A 277 -17.01 6.17 -2.18
CA ARG A 277 -16.02 5.45 -2.98
C ARG A 277 -14.98 4.71 -2.10
N LEU A 278 -14.51 5.32 -1.02
CA LEU A 278 -13.53 4.75 -0.12
C LEU A 278 -14.11 3.66 0.81
N THR A 279 -15.43 3.70 1.14
CA THR A 279 -15.99 2.84 2.18
C THR A 279 -17.05 1.85 1.71
N ALA A 280 -17.71 2.06 0.58
CA ALA A 280 -18.79 1.19 0.13
C ALA A 280 -18.28 -0.23 -0.19
N PRO A 281 -18.99 -1.29 0.26
CA PRO A 281 -18.57 -2.68 0.03
C PRO A 281 -18.46 -3.07 -1.45
N THR A 282 -19.23 -2.42 -2.31
CA THR A 282 -19.23 -2.64 -3.78
C THR A 282 -18.19 -1.80 -4.52
N GLN A 283 -17.39 -1.02 -3.78
CA GLN A 283 -16.31 -0.18 -4.31
C GLN A 283 -15.00 -0.51 -3.56
N MET A 284 -14.12 0.47 -3.40
CA MET A 284 -12.83 0.25 -2.73
C MET A 284 -12.97 -0.29 -1.30
N GLY A 285 -14.07 0.07 -0.61
CA GLY A 285 -14.31 -0.36 0.76
C GLY A 285 -14.39 -1.88 0.95
N GLY A 286 -14.85 -2.63 -0.05
CA GLY A 286 -14.87 -4.09 -0.02
C GLY A 286 -13.72 -4.74 -0.78
N LEU A 287 -13.29 -4.12 -1.89
CA LEU A 287 -12.20 -4.62 -2.73
C LEU A 287 -10.87 -4.60 -1.99
N PHE A 288 -10.54 -3.47 -1.37
CA PHE A 288 -9.30 -3.28 -0.61
C PHE A 288 -9.38 -3.90 0.77
N LYS A 289 -8.24 -4.40 1.23
CA LYS A 289 -8.04 -4.95 2.57
C LYS A 289 -6.97 -4.16 3.29
N VAL A 290 -7.10 -4.11 4.59
CA VAL A 290 -6.13 -3.47 5.47
C VAL A 290 -5.61 -4.50 6.46
N MET A 291 -4.30 -4.60 6.58
CA MET A 291 -3.59 -5.45 7.52
C MET A 291 -2.50 -4.64 8.22
N ALA A 292 -2.25 -4.94 9.48
CA ALA A 292 -1.12 -4.37 10.18
C ALA A 292 -0.27 -5.46 10.84
N PHE A 293 1.04 -5.24 10.82
CA PHE A 293 2.02 -5.97 11.63
C PHE A 293 2.51 -5.03 12.73
N SER A 294 2.66 -5.51 13.95
CA SER A 294 3.29 -4.72 15.02
C SER A 294 4.17 -5.57 15.91
N ALA A 295 5.24 -4.98 16.41
CA ALA A 295 6.04 -5.60 17.46
C ALA A 295 5.15 -5.91 18.67
N ARG A 296 5.41 -7.01 19.36
CA ARG A 296 4.52 -7.47 20.46
C ARG A 296 4.43 -6.51 21.62
N GLU A 297 5.52 -5.79 21.89
CA GLU A 297 5.62 -4.76 22.93
C GLU A 297 5.05 -3.39 22.51
N TRP A 298 4.70 -3.24 21.23
CA TRP A 298 4.03 -2.05 20.74
C TRP A 298 2.51 -2.15 20.94
N PRO A 299 1.82 -1.01 20.98
CA PRO A 299 0.34 -0.99 21.10
C PRO A 299 -0.33 -1.81 20.00
N VAL A 300 -1.49 -2.37 20.29
CA VAL A 300 -2.35 -2.96 19.26
C VAL A 300 -2.76 -1.85 18.29
N PRO A 301 -2.54 -2.02 16.97
CA PRO A 301 -2.95 -1.03 15.98
C PRO A 301 -4.46 -0.78 16.00
N ALA A 302 -4.89 0.47 15.90
CA ALA A 302 -6.30 0.84 15.89
C ALA A 302 -7.01 0.39 14.59
N GLY A 303 -8.34 0.19 14.67
CA GLY A 303 -9.20 -0.10 13.53
C GLY A 303 -9.36 -1.58 13.19
N PHE A 304 -8.73 -2.50 13.94
CA PHE A 304 -8.76 -3.95 13.71
C PHE A 304 -9.62 -4.72 14.74
N ASP A 305 -9.99 -4.10 15.84
CA ASP A 305 -10.80 -4.75 16.87
C ASP A 305 -12.19 -5.12 16.33
N ALA A 306 -12.71 -6.26 16.81
CA ALA A 306 -14.02 -6.78 16.45
C ALA A 306 -15.16 -5.97 17.10
#